data_7ff36df0ea4a7bf27ee065adfb432635
#
_entry.id   7ff36df0ea4a7bf27ee065adfb432635
#
_cell.length_a   1.000
_cell.length_b   1.000
_cell.length_c   1.000
_cell.angle_alpha   90.00
_cell.angle_beta   90.00
_cell.angle_gamma   90.00
#
_symmetry.space_group_name_H-M   'P 1'
#
loop_
_entity.id
_entity.type
_entity.pdbx_description
1 polymer ?
#
loop_
_entity_poly.entity_id
_entity_poly.type
_entity_poly.pdbx_seq_one_letter_code
_entity_poly.pdbx_strand_id
1 'polypeptide(L)'
;MNFEIQAHRGARGIGPRNTLESFRRALAAGVTNLELDVGLSRDGVVIVSHERAATRLECTGAHVGKLWKDLELDQIRTLERGTGDRFTTLDEVLQLVQPHGVGLVIEAKVDPLRPNETAPAAELAQRIVDTVEARGLVSRCVVQSFDWRVIVESRWLCPELRTTALATQSTVRPGSAWTAGLPVRSRNPFNGELVALAFLAGAHAIGPHHHGVNPKLIREAHAAAMRVLPWTVNRRWTMHALIDLGVDGIVTDRPGRLRDVLAVRDFELPLPVADEFARAA
;
A
#
# COMPACT_ATOMS: atom_id res chain seq x y z
N MET A 1 -18.03 -11.66 2.39
CA MET A 1 -16.89 -10.73 2.64
C MET A 1 -17.16 -9.46 1.86
N ASN A 2 -16.97 -8.30 2.46
CA ASN A 2 -17.19 -7.04 1.76
C ASN A 2 -16.06 -6.80 0.76
N PHE A 3 -16.38 -6.27 -0.42
CA PHE A 3 -15.40 -5.92 -1.46
C PHE A 3 -14.50 -4.76 -0.99
N GLU A 4 -13.17 -4.87 -1.16
CA GLU A 4 -12.26 -3.81 -0.72
C GLU A 4 -12.11 -2.70 -1.77
N ILE A 5 -12.34 -1.46 -1.31
CA ILE A 5 -12.06 -0.23 -2.05
C ILE A 5 -10.81 0.38 -1.43
N GLN A 6 -9.64 0.21 -2.07
CA GLN A 6 -8.39 0.77 -1.58
C GLN A 6 -8.05 2.05 -2.34
N ALA A 7 -7.98 3.18 -1.63
CA ALA A 7 -7.63 4.48 -2.20
C ALA A 7 -6.12 4.62 -2.31
N HIS A 8 -5.58 4.41 -3.52
CA HIS A 8 -4.15 4.47 -3.83
C HIS A 8 -3.57 5.84 -3.51
N ARG A 9 -2.66 5.90 -2.54
CA ARG A 9 -1.99 7.12 -2.04
C ARG A 9 -2.96 8.22 -1.62
N GLY A 10 -4.12 7.82 -1.05
CA GLY A 10 -5.16 8.74 -0.66
C GLY A 10 -5.96 9.33 -1.81
N ALA A 11 -6.35 8.53 -2.81
CA ALA A 11 -7.11 8.97 -3.98
C ALA A 11 -6.34 9.97 -4.88
N ARG A 12 -5.15 9.59 -5.31
CA ARG A 12 -4.25 10.34 -6.19
C ARG A 12 -4.94 11.00 -7.41
N GLY A 13 -6.06 10.45 -7.86
CA GLY A 13 -6.81 10.99 -9.01
C GLY A 13 -7.60 12.27 -8.73
N ILE A 14 -7.69 12.72 -7.48
CA ILE A 14 -8.47 13.89 -7.04
C ILE A 14 -7.70 14.82 -6.09
N GLY A 15 -6.44 14.51 -5.76
CA GLY A 15 -5.62 15.32 -4.86
C GLY A 15 -4.14 15.00 -4.92
N PRO A 16 -3.31 15.74 -4.17
CA PRO A 16 -1.87 15.46 -4.06
C PRO A 16 -1.66 14.11 -3.34
N ARG A 17 -0.84 13.23 -3.94
CA ARG A 17 -0.58 11.88 -3.42
C ARG A 17 0.13 11.88 -2.07
N ASN A 18 -0.18 10.90 -1.20
CA ASN A 18 0.51 10.70 0.07
C ASN A 18 0.53 11.96 0.97
N THR A 19 -0.64 12.62 1.10
CA THR A 19 -0.84 13.77 1.99
C THR A 19 -2.04 13.54 2.90
N LEU A 20 -2.07 14.20 4.07
CA LEU A 20 -3.23 14.14 4.96
C LEU A 20 -4.50 14.63 4.26
N GLU A 21 -4.38 15.64 3.39
CA GLU A 21 -5.49 16.16 2.61
C GLU A 21 -6.07 15.10 1.66
N SER A 22 -5.19 14.37 0.93
CA SER A 22 -5.66 13.29 0.04
C SER A 22 -6.33 12.16 0.80
N PHE A 23 -5.83 11.84 2.01
CA PHE A 23 -6.43 10.82 2.87
C PHE A 23 -7.81 11.27 3.39
N ARG A 24 -7.98 12.52 3.81
CA ARG A 24 -9.31 13.06 4.18
C ARG A 24 -10.31 12.99 3.03
N ARG A 25 -9.89 13.37 1.80
CA ARG A 25 -10.74 13.25 0.60
C ARG A 25 -11.13 11.80 0.31
N ALA A 26 -10.23 10.85 0.50
CA ALA A 26 -10.54 9.43 0.33
C ALA A 26 -11.53 8.94 1.41
N LEU A 27 -11.37 9.36 2.66
CA LEU A 27 -12.32 9.08 3.74
C LEU A 27 -13.72 9.62 3.41
N ALA A 28 -13.80 10.87 2.96
CA ALA A 28 -15.04 11.50 2.52
C ALA A 28 -15.65 10.82 1.28
N ALA A 29 -14.83 10.21 0.43
CA ALA A 29 -15.32 9.41 -0.69
C ALA A 29 -15.91 8.06 -0.28
N GLY A 30 -15.73 7.60 0.98
CA GLY A 30 -16.25 6.31 1.47
C GLY A 30 -15.47 5.13 0.91
N VAL A 31 -14.26 4.93 1.40
CA VAL A 31 -13.39 3.80 1.07
C VAL A 31 -13.32 2.80 2.22
N THR A 32 -12.94 1.55 1.95
CA THR A 32 -12.70 0.57 3.02
C THR A 32 -11.31 0.74 3.62
N ASN A 33 -10.32 1.08 2.77
CA ASN A 33 -8.93 1.24 3.17
C ASN A 33 -8.29 2.44 2.47
N LEU A 34 -7.46 3.17 3.21
CA LEU A 34 -6.46 4.05 2.62
C LEU A 34 -5.22 3.22 2.29
N GLU A 35 -4.59 3.51 1.17
CA GLU A 35 -3.29 2.95 0.83
C GLU A 35 -2.25 4.08 0.76
N LEU A 36 -1.05 3.81 1.27
CA LEU A 36 0.06 4.75 1.30
C LEU A 36 1.41 4.05 1.20
N ASP A 37 2.40 4.79 0.72
CA ASP A 37 3.80 4.35 0.62
C ASP A 37 4.62 4.92 1.78
N VAL A 38 5.53 4.13 2.33
CA VAL A 38 6.41 4.58 3.41
C VAL A 38 7.89 4.26 3.17
N GLY A 39 8.73 5.15 3.68
CA GLY A 39 10.16 4.98 3.85
C GLY A 39 10.58 5.28 5.28
N LEU A 40 11.89 5.26 5.56
CA LEU A 40 12.45 5.49 6.88
C LEU A 40 13.41 6.67 6.86
N SER A 41 13.31 7.58 7.83
CA SER A 41 14.27 8.63 8.08
C SER A 41 15.50 8.10 8.84
N ARG A 42 16.58 8.88 8.92
CA ARG A 42 17.81 8.51 9.63
C ARG A 42 17.58 8.29 11.12
N ASP A 43 16.69 9.04 11.72
CA ASP A 43 16.30 8.95 13.14
C ASP A 43 15.21 7.91 13.41
N GLY A 44 14.89 7.06 12.41
CA GLY A 44 14.00 5.91 12.57
C GLY A 44 12.52 6.24 12.55
N VAL A 45 12.11 7.41 12.01
CA VAL A 45 10.71 7.77 11.84
C VAL A 45 10.20 7.25 10.49
N VAL A 46 9.03 6.59 10.49
CA VAL A 46 8.37 6.12 9.27
C VAL A 46 7.68 7.29 8.58
N ILE A 47 8.22 7.71 7.43
CA ILE A 47 7.71 8.83 6.63
C ILE A 47 6.86 8.36 5.47
N VAL A 48 5.84 9.13 5.11
CA VAL A 48 4.93 8.82 4.00
C VAL A 48 5.46 9.42 2.70
N SER A 49 6.06 8.57 1.86
CA SER A 49 6.57 8.95 0.54
C SER A 49 6.71 7.72 -0.36
N HIS A 50 6.39 7.90 -1.65
CA HIS A 50 6.63 6.87 -2.66
C HIS A 50 8.10 6.83 -3.12
N GLU A 51 8.70 8.01 -3.22
CA GLU A 51 10.08 8.12 -3.66
C GLU A 51 11.05 7.81 -2.50
N ARG A 52 12.22 7.28 -2.80
CA ARG A 52 13.27 6.99 -1.80
C ARG A 52 14.08 8.22 -1.40
N ALA A 53 13.84 9.35 -2.08
CA ALA A 53 14.56 10.61 -1.88
C ALA A 53 13.63 11.80 -2.02
N ALA A 54 14.05 12.95 -1.47
CA ALA A 54 13.43 14.23 -1.74
C ALA A 54 13.64 14.64 -3.21
N THR A 55 12.60 14.55 -4.04
CA THR A 55 12.71 14.84 -5.46
C THR A 55 12.20 16.23 -5.81
N ARG A 56 12.78 16.86 -6.85
CA ARG A 56 12.32 18.17 -7.37
C ARG A 56 10.89 18.14 -7.91
N LEU A 57 10.35 16.95 -8.17
CA LEU A 57 8.96 16.77 -8.61
C LEU A 57 7.97 16.85 -7.45
N GLU A 58 8.42 16.68 -6.21
CA GLU A 58 7.56 16.62 -5.03
C GLU A 58 7.78 17.79 -4.07
N CYS A 59 8.99 18.34 -4.03
CA CYS A 59 9.34 19.36 -3.03
C CYS A 59 10.46 20.30 -3.48
N THR A 60 10.58 21.42 -2.74
CA THR A 60 11.68 22.38 -2.79
C THR A 60 12.37 22.47 -1.41
N GLY A 61 13.56 23.02 -1.36
CA GLY A 61 14.33 23.20 -0.11
C GLY A 61 15.75 22.67 -0.18
N ALA A 62 16.51 22.86 0.89
CA ALA A 62 17.95 22.59 0.94
C ALA A 62 18.32 21.09 0.85
N HIS A 63 17.36 20.21 1.15
CA HIS A 63 17.59 18.77 1.21
C HIS A 63 17.12 18.01 -0.04
N VAL A 64 16.69 18.72 -1.08
CA VAL A 64 16.31 18.10 -2.37
C VAL A 64 17.47 17.30 -2.96
N GLY A 65 17.19 16.05 -3.37
CA GLY A 65 18.17 15.08 -3.88
C GLY A 65 18.73 14.15 -2.82
N LYS A 66 18.47 14.36 -1.54
CA LYS A 66 18.92 13.49 -0.44
C LYS A 66 17.96 12.31 -0.27
N LEU A 67 18.50 11.14 0.08
CA LEU A 67 17.72 9.96 0.45
C LEU A 67 17.03 10.18 1.81
N TRP A 68 15.83 9.63 1.99
CA TRP A 68 15.14 9.75 3.29
C TRP A 68 15.94 9.17 4.45
N LYS A 69 16.59 8.03 4.26
CA LYS A 69 17.43 7.37 5.27
C LYS A 69 18.65 8.19 5.70
N ASP A 70 18.99 9.26 4.98
CA ASP A 70 20.11 10.15 5.29
C ASP A 70 19.65 11.46 5.96
N LEU A 71 18.32 11.67 6.10
CA LEU A 71 17.71 12.86 6.68
C LEU A 71 16.98 12.52 7.99
N GLU A 72 17.10 13.38 8.98
CA GLU A 72 16.24 13.36 10.18
C GLU A 72 14.88 13.97 9.87
N LEU A 73 13.86 13.63 10.67
CA LEU A 73 12.50 14.14 10.47
C LEU A 73 12.46 15.67 10.44
N ASP A 74 13.20 16.35 11.32
CA ASP A 74 13.24 17.81 11.35
C ASP A 74 13.76 18.41 10.05
N GLN A 75 14.77 17.77 9.42
CA GLN A 75 15.26 18.17 8.10
C GLN A 75 14.23 17.92 7.00
N ILE A 76 13.53 16.78 7.05
CA ILE A 76 12.44 16.44 6.11
C ILE A 76 11.32 17.47 6.21
N ARG A 77 10.98 17.92 7.41
CA ARG A 77 9.93 18.92 7.66
C ARG A 77 10.26 20.34 7.15
N THR A 78 11.52 20.62 6.86
CA THR A 78 11.90 21.88 6.18
C THR A 78 11.65 21.87 4.68
N LEU A 79 11.35 20.71 4.10
CA LEU A 79 11.01 20.60 2.68
C LEU A 79 9.60 21.08 2.43
N GLU A 80 9.44 21.96 1.44
CA GLU A 80 8.15 22.52 1.04
C GLU A 80 7.58 21.74 -0.14
N ARG A 81 6.38 21.22 0.02
CA ARG A 81 5.61 20.61 -1.08
C ARG A 81 4.81 21.70 -1.80
N GLY A 82 4.70 21.60 -3.11
CA GLY A 82 4.04 22.60 -3.94
C GLY A 82 2.55 22.85 -3.64
N THR A 83 1.98 22.08 -2.74
CA THR A 83 0.59 22.20 -2.25
C THR A 83 0.49 22.89 -0.89
N GLY A 84 1.60 23.35 -0.31
CA GLY A 84 1.66 23.83 1.07
C GLY A 84 1.64 22.72 2.13
N ASP A 85 1.54 21.45 1.71
CA ASP A 85 1.59 20.29 2.61
C ASP A 85 3.01 20.01 3.06
N ARG A 86 3.16 19.36 4.21
CA ARG A 86 4.41 18.79 4.70
C ARG A 86 4.46 17.30 4.43
N PHE A 87 5.67 16.74 4.44
CA PHE A 87 5.83 15.29 4.51
C PHE A 87 5.26 14.77 5.83
N THR A 88 4.37 13.79 5.71
CA THR A 88 3.60 13.20 6.80
C THR A 88 4.32 11.94 7.32
N THR A 89 4.17 11.62 8.59
CA THR A 89 4.61 10.37 9.19
C THR A 89 3.49 9.33 9.18
N LEU A 90 3.86 8.05 9.30
CA LEU A 90 2.88 6.97 9.47
C LEU A 90 2.00 7.20 10.71
N ASP A 91 2.61 7.67 11.81
CA ASP A 91 1.91 7.95 13.06
C ASP A 91 0.81 9.00 12.89
N GLU A 92 1.05 10.07 12.14
CA GLU A 92 0.04 11.11 11.82
C GLU A 92 -1.12 10.57 10.98
N VAL A 93 -0.85 9.61 10.05
CA VAL A 93 -1.93 8.97 9.28
C VAL A 93 -2.71 7.99 10.15
N LEU A 94 -2.05 7.21 11.00
CA LEU A 94 -2.74 6.33 11.96
C LEU A 94 -3.64 7.13 12.89
N GLN A 95 -3.17 8.28 13.38
CA GLN A 95 -3.98 9.21 14.18
C GLN A 95 -5.21 9.70 13.39
N LEU A 96 -5.06 10.02 12.11
CA LEU A 96 -6.18 10.43 11.25
C LEU A 96 -7.23 9.32 11.10
N VAL A 97 -6.83 8.06 10.90
CA VAL A 97 -7.79 6.96 10.67
C VAL A 97 -8.35 6.35 11.95
N GLN A 98 -7.71 6.60 13.09
CA GLN A 98 -8.07 5.97 14.38
C GLN A 98 -9.55 6.14 14.76
N PRO A 99 -10.19 7.34 14.65
CA PRO A 99 -11.60 7.54 15.00
C PRO A 99 -12.57 6.94 14.00
N HIS A 100 -12.09 6.51 12.82
CA HIS A 100 -12.92 6.00 11.73
C HIS A 100 -12.77 4.49 11.57
N GLY A 101 -13.79 3.80 11.05
CA GLY A 101 -13.76 2.34 10.80
C GLY A 101 -12.94 1.91 9.58
N VAL A 102 -12.13 2.81 9.00
CA VAL A 102 -11.35 2.59 7.76
C VAL A 102 -10.02 1.93 8.09
N GLY A 103 -9.61 0.95 7.27
CA GLY A 103 -8.31 0.29 7.38
C GLY A 103 -7.18 1.07 6.70
N LEU A 104 -5.94 0.66 6.97
CA LEU A 104 -4.75 1.24 6.39
C LEU A 104 -3.88 0.16 5.74
N VAL A 105 -3.52 0.35 4.47
CA VAL A 105 -2.60 -0.50 3.71
C VAL A 105 -1.30 0.25 3.53
N ILE A 106 -0.22 -0.27 4.12
CA ILE A 106 1.08 0.39 4.26
C ILE A 106 2.08 -0.32 3.34
N GLU A 107 2.44 0.34 2.21
CA GLU A 107 3.48 -0.18 1.34
C GLU A 107 4.88 0.22 1.82
N ALA A 108 5.65 -0.76 2.29
CA ALA A 108 7.06 -0.55 2.64
C ALA A 108 7.92 -0.47 1.36
N LYS A 109 8.53 0.69 1.12
CA LYS A 109 9.37 0.97 -0.04
C LYS A 109 10.81 0.56 0.22
N VAL A 110 11.12 -0.69 -0.13
CA VAL A 110 12.48 -1.25 -0.10
C VAL A 110 12.87 -1.68 -1.50
N ASP A 111 14.11 -1.41 -1.90
CA ASP A 111 14.65 -1.80 -3.19
C ASP A 111 15.85 -2.75 -3.02
N PRO A 112 15.67 -4.08 -3.19
CA PRO A 112 16.74 -5.05 -3.05
C PRO A 112 17.86 -4.91 -4.10
N LEU A 113 17.59 -4.21 -5.20
CA LEU A 113 18.58 -3.93 -6.25
C LEU A 113 19.42 -2.67 -5.95
N ARG A 114 18.96 -1.86 -4.98
CA ARG A 114 19.61 -0.63 -4.54
C ARG A 114 19.61 -0.55 -3.01
N PRO A 115 20.24 -1.51 -2.32
CA PRO A 115 20.16 -1.65 -0.86
C PRO A 115 20.71 -0.44 -0.11
N ASN A 116 21.56 0.36 -0.75
CA ASN A 116 22.12 1.58 -0.16
C ASN A 116 21.23 2.82 -0.32
N GLU A 117 20.10 2.73 -1.06
CA GLU A 117 19.20 3.86 -1.31
C GLU A 117 17.91 3.83 -0.47
N THR A 118 17.65 2.72 0.21
CA THR A 118 16.52 2.56 1.14
C THR A 118 17.01 2.03 2.49
N ALA A 119 16.15 2.09 3.51
CA ALA A 119 16.42 1.39 4.77
C ALA A 119 16.39 -0.13 4.55
N PRO A 120 17.08 -0.93 5.38
CA PRO A 120 16.96 -2.38 5.38
C PRO A 120 15.51 -2.84 5.60
N ALA A 121 15.12 -3.94 4.95
CA ALA A 121 13.75 -4.48 5.04
C ALA A 121 13.33 -4.77 6.48
N ALA A 122 14.21 -5.39 7.26
CA ALA A 122 13.95 -5.72 8.67
C ALA A 122 13.75 -4.46 9.53
N GLU A 123 14.58 -3.43 9.33
CA GLU A 123 14.47 -2.18 10.10
C GLU A 123 13.16 -1.45 9.78
N LEU A 124 12.81 -1.30 8.49
CA LEU A 124 11.55 -0.64 8.11
C LEU A 124 10.34 -1.44 8.60
N ALA A 125 10.36 -2.79 8.48
CA ALA A 125 9.29 -3.64 9.00
C ALA A 125 9.11 -3.46 10.52
N GLN A 126 10.22 -3.47 11.29
CA GLN A 126 10.17 -3.25 12.74
C GLN A 126 9.54 -1.90 13.08
N ARG A 127 9.97 -0.81 12.43
CA ARG A 127 9.43 0.53 12.71
C ARG A 127 7.96 0.67 12.33
N ILE A 128 7.51 0.02 11.25
CA ILE A 128 6.08 -0.02 10.89
C ILE A 128 5.29 -0.76 11.97
N VAL A 129 5.74 -1.94 12.39
CA VAL A 129 5.08 -2.76 13.42
C VAL A 129 4.98 -1.98 14.73
N ASP A 130 6.11 -1.44 15.23
CA ASP A 130 6.16 -0.65 16.48
C ASP A 130 5.15 0.51 16.44
N THR A 131 5.08 1.23 15.30
CA THR A 131 4.18 2.39 15.16
C THR A 131 2.70 1.97 15.16
N VAL A 132 2.38 0.86 14.48
CA VAL A 132 1.02 0.33 14.40
C VAL A 132 0.55 -0.23 15.74
N GLU A 133 1.42 -0.96 16.46
CA GLU A 133 1.16 -1.51 17.80
C GLU A 133 0.96 -0.41 18.83
N ALA A 134 1.81 0.62 18.82
CA ALA A 134 1.70 1.77 19.72
C ALA A 134 0.35 2.50 19.59
N ARG A 135 -0.30 2.42 18.43
CA ARG A 135 -1.65 2.97 18.18
C ARG A 135 -2.80 1.98 18.45
N GLY A 136 -2.50 0.71 18.72
CA GLY A 136 -3.51 -0.35 18.89
C GLY A 136 -4.30 -0.66 17.62
N LEU A 137 -3.70 -0.46 16.43
CA LEU A 137 -4.39 -0.57 15.14
C LEU A 137 -3.99 -1.81 14.32
N VAL A 138 -3.34 -2.81 14.93
CA VAL A 138 -2.86 -4.03 14.25
C VAL A 138 -3.95 -4.68 13.40
N SER A 139 -5.14 -4.89 13.96
CA SER A 139 -6.26 -5.55 13.27
C SER A 139 -6.82 -4.76 12.07
N ARG A 140 -6.51 -3.46 11.99
CA ARG A 140 -6.97 -2.55 10.93
C ARG A 140 -5.90 -2.23 9.90
N CYS A 141 -4.66 -2.66 10.13
CA CYS A 141 -3.53 -2.40 9.25
C CYS A 141 -3.17 -3.64 8.43
N VAL A 142 -2.61 -3.40 7.25
CA VAL A 142 -2.02 -4.39 6.37
C VAL A 142 -0.67 -3.85 5.91
N VAL A 143 0.40 -4.64 6.04
CA VAL A 143 1.70 -4.30 5.45
C VAL A 143 1.81 -4.97 4.09
N GLN A 144 2.22 -4.20 3.08
CA GLN A 144 2.49 -4.73 1.74
C GLN A 144 3.88 -4.31 1.24
N SER A 145 4.47 -5.12 0.41
CA SER A 145 5.74 -4.77 -0.26
C SER A 145 5.98 -5.61 -1.50
N PHE A 146 6.74 -5.04 -2.44
CA PHE A 146 7.38 -5.80 -3.52
C PHE A 146 8.56 -6.62 -3.00
N ASP A 147 9.29 -6.11 -2.01
CA ASP A 147 10.36 -6.86 -1.35
C ASP A 147 9.74 -7.75 -0.25
N TRP A 148 9.62 -9.03 -0.55
CA TRP A 148 8.95 -9.98 0.34
C TRP A 148 9.71 -10.27 1.63
N ARG A 149 10.96 -9.80 1.78
CA ARG A 149 11.64 -9.81 3.07
C ARG A 149 10.87 -9.00 4.11
N VAL A 150 10.23 -7.88 3.68
CA VAL A 150 9.33 -7.11 4.57
C VAL A 150 8.15 -7.94 5.04
N ILE A 151 7.57 -8.77 4.15
CA ILE A 151 6.44 -9.65 4.51
C ILE A 151 6.87 -10.68 5.56
N VAL A 152 8.00 -11.34 5.33
CA VAL A 152 8.57 -12.34 6.25
C VAL A 152 8.86 -11.71 7.61
N GLU A 153 9.53 -10.57 7.65
CA GLU A 153 9.87 -9.86 8.89
C GLU A 153 8.61 -9.39 9.64
N SER A 154 7.64 -8.79 8.95
CA SER A 154 6.39 -8.34 9.57
C SER A 154 5.62 -9.49 10.21
N ARG A 155 5.60 -10.67 9.55
CA ARG A 155 4.95 -11.87 10.08
C ARG A 155 5.66 -12.45 11.30
N TRP A 156 6.98 -12.36 11.32
CA TRP A 156 7.78 -12.81 12.47
C TRP A 156 7.60 -11.87 13.67
N LEU A 157 7.58 -10.55 13.44
CA LEU A 157 7.45 -9.52 14.47
C LEU A 157 6.05 -9.48 15.09
N CYS A 158 5.01 -9.50 14.26
CA CYS A 158 3.60 -9.42 14.67
C CYS A 158 2.74 -10.40 13.85
N PRO A 159 2.56 -11.64 14.33
CA PRO A 159 1.79 -12.67 13.62
C PRO A 159 0.34 -12.30 13.32
N GLU A 160 -0.27 -11.40 14.06
CA GLU A 160 -1.63 -10.91 13.86
C GLU A 160 -1.73 -9.86 12.75
N LEU A 161 -0.61 -9.20 12.39
CA LEU A 161 -0.59 -8.18 11.36
C LEU A 161 -0.76 -8.83 9.98
N ARG A 162 -1.78 -8.41 9.25
CA ARG A 162 -2.03 -8.92 7.90
C ARG A 162 -1.00 -8.38 6.91
N THR A 163 -0.67 -9.19 5.91
CA THR A 163 0.34 -8.87 4.92
C THR A 163 -0.14 -9.18 3.50
N THR A 164 0.33 -8.39 2.52
CA THR A 164 0.05 -8.57 1.10
C THR A 164 1.34 -8.59 0.29
N ALA A 165 1.58 -9.67 -0.46
CA ALA A 165 2.71 -9.78 -1.36
C ALA A 165 2.40 -9.08 -2.69
N LEU A 166 3.06 -7.96 -2.96
CA LEU A 166 2.94 -7.27 -4.24
C LEU A 166 3.75 -8.00 -5.32
N ALA A 167 3.20 -8.05 -6.53
CA ALA A 167 3.80 -8.81 -7.62
C ALA A 167 3.63 -8.17 -8.99
N THR A 168 4.73 -8.17 -9.74
CA THR A 168 4.77 -7.97 -11.20
C THR A 168 5.56 -9.11 -11.84
N GLN A 169 5.51 -9.22 -13.17
CA GLN A 169 6.38 -10.16 -13.88
C GLN A 169 7.87 -9.85 -13.72
N SER A 170 8.24 -8.60 -13.45
CA SER A 170 9.64 -8.20 -13.24
C SER A 170 10.13 -8.50 -11.82
N THR A 171 9.26 -8.47 -10.82
CA THR A 171 9.62 -8.74 -9.42
C THR A 171 9.53 -10.21 -9.05
N VAL A 172 8.63 -10.98 -9.68
CA VAL A 172 8.50 -12.42 -9.45
C VAL A 172 8.94 -13.17 -10.71
N ARG A 173 10.20 -13.60 -10.76
CA ARG A 173 10.82 -14.31 -11.89
C ARG A 173 12.02 -15.11 -11.41
N PRO A 174 12.52 -16.11 -12.18
CA PRO A 174 13.72 -16.84 -11.83
C PRO A 174 14.91 -15.90 -11.51
N GLY A 175 15.57 -16.14 -10.37
CA GLY A 175 16.71 -15.33 -9.91
C GLY A 175 16.32 -13.96 -9.34
N SER A 176 15.07 -13.73 -8.99
CA SER A 176 14.62 -12.46 -8.43
C SER A 176 15.12 -12.24 -7.00
N ALA A 177 15.62 -11.03 -6.72
CA ALA A 177 15.98 -10.61 -5.36
C ALA A 177 14.75 -10.18 -4.53
N TRP A 178 13.58 -10.02 -5.15
CA TRP A 178 12.37 -9.49 -4.52
C TRP A 178 11.59 -10.54 -3.72
N THR A 179 11.84 -11.82 -3.94
CA THR A 179 11.04 -12.93 -3.39
C THR A 179 11.59 -13.52 -2.09
N ALA A 180 12.36 -12.76 -1.31
CA ALA A 180 12.96 -13.19 -0.04
C ALA A 180 13.78 -14.49 -0.15
N GLY A 181 14.44 -14.70 -1.28
CA GLY A 181 15.24 -15.93 -1.54
C GLY A 181 14.39 -17.14 -1.93
N LEU A 182 13.07 -17.03 -2.01
CA LEU A 182 12.21 -18.12 -2.48
C LEU A 182 12.49 -18.41 -3.98
N PRO A 183 12.67 -19.68 -4.36
CA PRO A 183 13.06 -20.06 -5.71
C PRO A 183 11.88 -19.97 -6.68
N VAL A 184 11.85 -18.95 -7.51
CA VAL A 184 10.91 -18.86 -8.65
C VAL A 184 11.42 -19.73 -9.78
N ARG A 185 10.64 -20.72 -10.20
CA ARG A 185 10.98 -21.69 -11.24
C ARG A 185 10.32 -21.36 -12.59
N SER A 186 9.10 -20.85 -12.53
CA SER A 186 8.34 -20.51 -13.73
C SER A 186 8.75 -19.16 -14.34
N ARG A 187 8.81 -19.09 -15.67
CA ARG A 187 8.93 -17.81 -16.38
C ARG A 187 7.63 -16.98 -16.34
N ASN A 188 6.50 -17.63 -16.04
CA ASN A 188 5.20 -16.98 -15.83
C ASN A 188 4.59 -17.49 -14.51
N PRO A 189 5.05 -16.99 -13.36
CA PRO A 189 4.60 -17.45 -12.05
C PRO A 189 3.12 -17.16 -11.79
N PHE A 190 2.51 -16.20 -12.51
CA PHE A 190 1.08 -15.89 -12.42
C PHE A 190 0.16 -17.03 -12.90
N ASN A 191 0.72 -18.07 -13.52
CA ASN A 191 0.02 -19.28 -13.94
C ASN A 191 0.30 -20.48 -13.03
N GLY A 192 0.44 -20.30 -11.70
CA GLY A 192 0.43 -21.40 -10.76
C GLY A 192 1.52 -21.40 -9.69
N GLU A 193 2.45 -20.46 -9.68
CA GLU A 193 3.55 -20.47 -8.69
C GLU A 193 3.46 -19.28 -7.72
N LEU A 194 2.90 -18.15 -8.15
CA LEU A 194 2.83 -16.91 -7.37
C LEU A 194 2.15 -17.11 -6.02
N VAL A 195 1.01 -17.80 -6.01
CA VAL A 195 0.22 -18.04 -4.79
C VAL A 195 1.01 -18.88 -3.78
N ALA A 196 1.63 -19.97 -4.24
CA ALA A 196 2.43 -20.83 -3.37
C ALA A 196 3.64 -20.09 -2.76
N LEU A 197 4.34 -19.29 -3.57
CA LEU A 197 5.46 -18.47 -3.11
C LEU A 197 5.03 -17.40 -2.11
N ALA A 198 3.93 -16.68 -2.39
CA ALA A 198 3.39 -15.67 -1.48
C ALA A 198 2.93 -16.30 -0.14
N PHE A 199 2.30 -17.48 -0.20
CA PHE A 199 1.93 -18.24 1.00
C PHE A 199 3.16 -18.64 1.83
N LEU A 200 4.23 -19.13 1.19
CA LEU A 200 5.49 -19.47 1.86
C LEU A 200 6.18 -18.23 2.47
N ALA A 201 6.02 -17.05 1.86
CA ALA A 201 6.48 -15.80 2.44
C ALA A 201 5.64 -15.33 3.65
N GLY A 202 4.51 -15.99 3.94
CA GLY A 202 3.59 -15.64 5.02
C GLY A 202 2.58 -14.57 4.65
N ALA A 203 2.32 -14.32 3.36
CA ALA A 203 1.32 -13.35 2.94
C ALA A 203 -0.12 -13.88 3.12
N HIS A 204 -1.04 -12.98 3.50
CA HIS A 204 -2.48 -13.27 3.59
C HIS A 204 -3.23 -12.92 2.29
N ALA A 205 -2.60 -12.10 1.45
CA ALA A 205 -3.13 -11.69 0.16
C ALA A 205 -2.02 -11.54 -0.86
N ILE A 206 -2.39 -11.58 -2.13
CA ILE A 206 -1.54 -11.18 -3.26
C ILE A 206 -2.05 -9.89 -3.87
N GLY A 207 -1.13 -8.96 -4.16
CA GLY A 207 -1.37 -7.71 -4.89
C GLY A 207 -0.71 -7.76 -6.26
N PRO A 208 -1.32 -8.43 -7.26
CA PRO A 208 -0.75 -8.49 -8.60
C PRO A 208 -1.00 -7.21 -9.37
N HIS A 209 -0.06 -6.82 -10.27
CA HIS A 209 -0.42 -5.87 -11.31
C HIS A 209 -1.62 -6.41 -12.12
N HIS A 210 -2.63 -5.59 -12.35
CA HIS A 210 -3.93 -6.04 -12.89
C HIS A 210 -3.87 -6.81 -14.21
N HIS A 211 -2.85 -6.59 -15.04
CA HIS A 211 -2.63 -7.38 -16.27
C HIS A 211 -2.21 -8.83 -16.01
N GLY A 212 -1.73 -9.14 -14.79
CA GLY A 212 -1.37 -10.51 -14.40
C GLY A 212 -2.55 -11.32 -13.84
N VAL A 213 -3.71 -10.69 -13.61
CA VAL A 213 -4.88 -11.38 -13.07
C VAL A 213 -5.51 -12.27 -14.14
N ASN A 214 -5.77 -13.52 -13.76
CA ASN A 214 -6.43 -14.49 -14.62
C ASN A 214 -7.26 -15.48 -13.79
N PRO A 215 -8.19 -16.25 -14.39
CA PRO A 215 -9.07 -17.15 -13.65
C PRO A 215 -8.34 -18.22 -12.85
N LYS A 216 -7.16 -18.67 -13.30
CA LYS A 216 -6.38 -19.68 -12.60
C LYS A 216 -5.79 -19.10 -11.32
N LEU A 217 -5.20 -17.90 -11.40
CA LEU A 217 -4.64 -17.18 -10.24
C LEU A 217 -5.70 -16.99 -9.14
N ILE A 218 -6.91 -16.55 -9.52
CA ILE A 218 -8.02 -16.34 -8.57
C ILE A 218 -8.38 -17.67 -7.86
N ARG A 219 -8.62 -18.74 -8.64
CA ARG A 219 -8.96 -20.05 -8.05
C ARG A 219 -7.89 -20.59 -7.10
N GLU A 220 -6.61 -20.46 -7.48
CA GLU A 220 -5.50 -20.91 -6.64
C GLU A 220 -5.38 -20.08 -5.36
N ALA A 221 -5.52 -18.75 -5.46
CA ALA A 221 -5.49 -17.87 -4.30
C ALA A 221 -6.63 -18.19 -3.32
N HIS A 222 -7.87 -18.32 -3.83
CA HIS A 222 -9.02 -18.63 -3.00
C HIS A 222 -8.93 -20.04 -2.40
N ALA A 223 -8.38 -21.01 -3.12
CA ALA A 223 -8.13 -22.36 -2.57
C ALA A 223 -7.09 -22.35 -1.42
N ALA A 224 -6.17 -21.38 -1.43
CA ALA A 224 -5.21 -21.14 -0.35
C ALA A 224 -5.71 -20.16 0.72
N ALA A 225 -7.00 -19.78 0.71
CA ALA A 225 -7.62 -18.77 1.56
C ALA A 225 -6.93 -17.38 1.47
N MET A 226 -6.28 -17.08 0.35
CA MET A 226 -5.63 -15.81 0.08
C MET A 226 -6.53 -14.91 -0.76
N ARG A 227 -6.51 -13.62 -0.47
CA ARG A 227 -7.24 -12.59 -1.23
C ARG A 227 -6.42 -12.11 -2.42
N VAL A 228 -7.11 -11.61 -3.45
CA VAL A 228 -6.50 -11.04 -4.66
C VAL A 228 -6.89 -9.57 -4.81
N LEU A 229 -5.92 -8.67 -4.70
CA LEU A 229 -6.10 -7.22 -4.61
C LEU A 229 -5.28 -6.52 -5.72
N PRO A 230 -5.76 -6.50 -6.97
CA PRO A 230 -5.03 -5.92 -8.10
C PRO A 230 -4.91 -4.40 -8.01
N TRP A 231 -3.79 -3.90 -8.53
CA TRP A 231 -3.42 -2.47 -8.60
C TRP A 231 -2.87 -2.09 -9.98
N THR A 232 -2.76 -0.81 -10.40
CA THR A 232 -3.65 0.26 -10.06
C THR A 232 -4.71 0.33 -11.14
N VAL A 233 -5.97 0.17 -10.78
CA VAL A 233 -7.08 0.00 -11.72
C VAL A 233 -7.92 1.27 -11.75
N ASN A 234 -7.92 1.98 -12.90
CA ASN A 234 -8.54 3.28 -13.02
C ASN A 234 -9.67 3.36 -14.07
N ARG A 235 -9.78 2.35 -14.96
CA ARG A 235 -10.77 2.33 -16.04
C ARG A 235 -11.99 1.50 -15.65
N ARG A 236 -13.20 2.03 -15.87
CA ARG A 236 -14.47 1.35 -15.52
C ARG A 236 -14.54 -0.05 -16.11
N TRP A 237 -14.21 -0.23 -17.39
CA TRP A 237 -14.28 -1.53 -18.03
C TRP A 237 -13.31 -2.57 -17.41
N THR A 238 -12.11 -2.13 -16.97
CA THR A 238 -11.17 -3.01 -16.27
C THR A 238 -11.71 -3.38 -14.88
N MET A 239 -12.34 -2.42 -14.17
CA MET A 239 -12.98 -2.68 -12.89
C MET A 239 -14.06 -3.76 -13.02
N HIS A 240 -14.98 -3.61 -13.99
CA HIS A 240 -16.01 -4.62 -14.27
C HIS A 240 -15.39 -5.99 -14.55
N ALA A 241 -14.42 -6.08 -15.48
CA ALA A 241 -13.80 -7.34 -15.85
C ALA A 241 -13.11 -8.04 -14.67
N LEU A 242 -12.43 -7.30 -13.79
CA LEU A 242 -11.77 -7.87 -12.60
C LEU A 242 -12.78 -8.33 -11.55
N ILE A 243 -13.87 -7.59 -11.35
CA ILE A 243 -14.98 -8.00 -10.46
C ILE A 243 -15.62 -9.28 -10.99
N ASP A 244 -15.83 -9.41 -12.31
CA ASP A 244 -16.38 -10.62 -12.94
C ASP A 244 -15.44 -11.83 -12.80
N LEU A 245 -14.12 -11.59 -12.74
CA LEU A 245 -13.14 -12.63 -12.44
C LEU A 245 -13.16 -13.09 -10.98
N GLY A 246 -13.76 -12.30 -10.07
CA GLY A 246 -13.86 -12.64 -8.66
C GLY A 246 -12.72 -12.11 -7.78
N VAL A 247 -12.11 -10.95 -8.11
CA VAL A 247 -11.15 -10.30 -7.20
C VAL A 247 -11.83 -9.83 -5.92
N ASP A 248 -11.09 -9.76 -4.82
CA ASP A 248 -11.62 -9.43 -3.49
C ASP A 248 -11.64 -7.94 -3.18
N GLY A 249 -11.03 -7.14 -4.03
CA GLY A 249 -10.97 -5.69 -3.92
C GLY A 249 -10.11 -5.09 -5.04
N ILE A 250 -10.03 -3.78 -5.09
CA ILE A 250 -9.28 -3.05 -6.12
C ILE A 250 -8.56 -1.86 -5.49
N VAL A 251 -7.27 -1.71 -5.83
CA VAL A 251 -6.47 -0.52 -5.54
C VAL A 251 -6.62 0.46 -6.71
N THR A 252 -7.09 1.68 -6.43
CA THR A 252 -7.41 2.67 -7.48
C THR A 252 -7.08 4.11 -7.09
N ASP A 253 -6.67 4.92 -8.09
CA ASP A 253 -6.55 6.39 -7.96
C ASP A 253 -7.94 7.07 -7.97
N ARG A 254 -9.01 6.34 -8.29
CA ARG A 254 -10.36 6.85 -8.57
C ARG A 254 -11.42 6.11 -7.73
N PRO A 255 -11.37 6.21 -6.37
CA PRO A 255 -12.29 5.46 -5.51
C PRO A 255 -13.76 5.76 -5.77
N GLY A 256 -14.14 7.01 -6.06
CA GLY A 256 -15.51 7.35 -6.43
C GLY A 256 -15.99 6.62 -7.69
N ARG A 257 -15.12 6.47 -8.71
CA ARG A 257 -15.44 5.68 -9.91
C ARG A 257 -15.66 4.20 -9.60
N LEU A 258 -14.85 3.63 -8.70
CA LEU A 258 -15.02 2.23 -8.27
C LEU A 258 -16.33 2.07 -7.50
N ARG A 259 -16.68 3.02 -6.64
CA ARG A 259 -17.97 3.03 -5.93
C ARG A 259 -19.16 3.02 -6.89
N ASP A 260 -19.12 3.86 -7.95
CA ASP A 260 -20.18 3.86 -8.97
C ASP A 260 -20.31 2.49 -9.65
N VAL A 261 -19.17 1.85 -9.98
CA VAL A 261 -19.15 0.50 -10.58
C VAL A 261 -19.73 -0.54 -9.65
N LEU A 262 -19.42 -0.47 -8.35
CA LEU A 262 -19.94 -1.40 -7.35
C LEU A 262 -21.42 -1.16 -7.07
N ALA A 263 -21.87 0.10 -7.04
CA ALA A 263 -23.28 0.47 -6.82
C ALA A 263 -24.22 -0.14 -7.88
N VAL A 264 -23.85 -0.06 -9.17
CA VAL A 264 -24.66 -0.66 -10.26
C VAL A 264 -24.61 -2.18 -10.29
N ARG A 265 -23.84 -2.81 -9.39
CA ARG A 265 -23.70 -4.26 -9.22
C ARG A 265 -24.24 -4.75 -7.87
N ASP A 266 -24.99 -3.90 -7.17
CA ASP A 266 -25.63 -4.18 -5.88
C ASP A 266 -24.67 -4.59 -4.75
N PHE A 267 -23.40 -4.12 -4.81
CA PHE A 267 -22.49 -4.29 -3.69
C PHE A 267 -22.83 -3.33 -2.55
N GLU A 268 -22.72 -3.81 -1.31
CA GLU A 268 -22.78 -2.95 -0.13
C GLU A 268 -21.57 -2.01 -0.12
N LEU A 269 -21.83 -0.71 -0.01
CA LEU A 269 -20.80 0.32 -0.04
C LEU A 269 -20.51 0.86 1.35
N PRO A 270 -19.23 1.08 1.70
CA PRO A 270 -18.88 1.75 2.95
C PRO A 270 -19.44 3.16 2.99
N LEU A 271 -19.90 3.57 4.17
CA LEU A 271 -20.39 4.94 4.36
C LEU A 271 -19.22 5.94 4.24
N PRO A 272 -19.44 7.08 3.58
CA PRO A 272 -18.49 8.19 3.63
C PRO A 272 -18.29 8.65 5.08
N VAL A 273 -17.05 8.94 5.44
CA VAL A 273 -16.76 9.64 6.70
C VAL A 273 -17.17 11.10 6.53
N ALA A 274 -17.99 11.61 7.44
CA ALA A 274 -18.40 13.00 7.39
C ALA A 274 -17.17 13.91 7.41
N ASP A 275 -17.10 14.85 6.47
CA ASP A 275 -16.01 15.82 6.37
C ASP A 275 -16.19 16.88 7.46
N GLU A 276 -15.72 16.57 8.68
CA GLU A 276 -15.72 17.52 9.79
C GLU A 276 -14.79 18.73 9.53
N PHE A 277 -13.91 18.62 8.53
CA PHE A 277 -12.93 19.64 8.16
C PHE A 277 -13.44 20.63 7.09
N ALA A 278 -14.50 20.28 6.34
CA ALA A 278 -15.13 21.21 5.39
C ALA A 278 -15.85 22.38 6.06
N ARG A 279 -16.04 22.35 7.38
CA ARG A 279 -16.70 23.41 8.16
C ARG A 279 -15.75 24.45 8.76
N ALA A 280 -14.43 24.28 8.59
CA ALA A 280 -13.41 25.14 9.18
C ALA A 280 -12.61 25.97 8.15
N ALA A 281 -13.10 26.12 6.91
CA ALA A 281 -12.51 26.94 5.86
C ALA A 281 -13.40 28.15 5.55
#